data_045c1eeadb460affc1d2e7df2f415f93
#
_entry.id   045c1eeadb460affc1d2e7df2f415f93
#
_cell.length_a   1.000
_cell.length_b   1.000
_cell.length_c   1.000
_cell.angle_alpha   90.00
_cell.angle_beta   90.00
_cell.angle_gamma   90.00
#
_symmetry.space_group_name_H-M   'P 1'
#
loop_
_entity.id
_entity.type
_entity.pdbx_description
1 polymer ?
#
loop_
_entity_poly.entity_id
_entity_poly.type
_entity_poly.pdbx_seq_one_letter_code
_entity_poly.pdbx_strand_id
1 'polypeptide(L)'
;MENISPVNGKVFCEFGRGTKADIEAALDAAHKAAPAWGKTSAAERSNILLQIAQRIEDNLEEIAVAETWENGKAVRETLAADIPLAVDHFRYFASAIRTQEGRLSQIDDDTVAYHFHEPLGVVAQIIPWNFPILMAAWKLAP
;
A
#
# COMPACT_ATOMS: atom_id res chain seq x y z
N MET A 1 0.01 7.61 -22.84
CA MET A 1 1.03 8.66 -22.56
C MET A 1 2.39 7.98 -22.56
N GLU A 2 3.38 8.66 -23.14
CA GLU A 2 4.76 8.19 -23.07
C GLU A 2 5.34 8.44 -21.67
N ASN A 3 6.05 7.46 -21.16
CA ASN A 3 6.85 7.60 -19.94
C ASN A 3 8.32 7.75 -20.34
N ILE A 4 8.87 8.91 -20.04
CA ILE A 4 10.24 9.27 -20.39
C ILE A 4 11.12 9.04 -19.16
N SER A 5 12.08 8.13 -19.28
CA SER A 5 13.01 7.88 -18.19
C SER A 5 13.97 9.04 -17.95
N PRO A 6 14.14 9.52 -16.72
CA PRO A 6 15.16 10.51 -16.38
C PRO A 6 16.60 9.96 -16.49
N VAL A 7 16.77 8.64 -16.57
CA VAL A 7 18.10 8.01 -16.73
C VAL A 7 18.76 8.39 -18.06
N ASN A 8 17.97 8.45 -19.15
CA ASN A 8 18.53 8.67 -20.49
C ASN A 8 17.70 9.62 -21.38
N GLY A 9 16.59 10.16 -20.87
CA GLY A 9 15.70 11.06 -21.60
C GLY A 9 14.90 10.41 -22.72
N LYS A 10 14.79 9.08 -22.75
CA LYS A 10 14.07 8.33 -23.79
C LYS A 10 12.78 7.72 -23.23
N VAL A 11 11.81 7.54 -24.12
CA VAL A 11 10.61 6.75 -23.81
C VAL A 11 11.02 5.32 -23.52
N PHE A 12 10.61 4.79 -22.35
CA PHE A 12 10.88 3.41 -22.00
C PHE A 12 9.60 2.57 -21.85
N CYS A 13 8.45 3.22 -21.64
CA CYS A 13 7.14 2.56 -21.70
C CYS A 13 6.03 3.56 -22.03
N GLU A 14 4.86 3.05 -22.31
CA GLU A 14 3.63 3.82 -22.48
C GLU A 14 2.58 3.37 -21.46
N PHE A 15 1.75 4.29 -20.99
CA PHE A 15 0.65 4.00 -20.08
C PHE A 15 -0.62 4.77 -20.47
N GLY A 16 -1.78 4.22 -20.06
CA GLY A 16 -3.07 4.85 -20.27
C GLY A 16 -3.19 6.15 -19.47
N ARG A 17 -3.81 7.18 -20.03
CA ARG A 17 -4.19 8.38 -19.28
C ARG A 17 -5.58 8.17 -18.71
N GLY A 18 -5.69 8.15 -17.39
CA GLY A 18 -6.97 8.07 -16.67
C GLY A 18 -7.86 9.27 -16.99
N THR A 19 -9.15 9.00 -17.17
CA THR A 19 -10.20 10.00 -17.34
C THR A 19 -11.09 10.04 -16.10
N LYS A 20 -12.03 11.00 -16.05
CA LYS A 20 -13.04 11.05 -15.00
C LYS A 20 -13.84 9.74 -14.93
N ALA A 21 -14.20 9.16 -16.07
CA ALA A 21 -14.95 7.90 -16.12
C ALA A 21 -14.16 6.73 -15.53
N ASP A 22 -12.84 6.67 -15.75
CA ASP A 22 -11.98 5.64 -15.16
C ASP A 22 -11.92 5.77 -13.62
N ILE A 23 -11.85 7.00 -13.11
CA ILE A 23 -11.88 7.25 -11.66
C ILE A 23 -13.23 6.87 -11.05
N GLU A 24 -14.33 7.24 -11.71
CA GLU A 24 -15.68 6.85 -11.26
C GLU A 24 -15.83 5.32 -11.22
N ALA A 25 -15.40 4.63 -12.27
CA ALA A 25 -15.41 3.17 -12.31
C ALA A 25 -14.55 2.53 -11.21
N ALA A 26 -13.38 3.10 -10.92
CA ALA A 26 -12.51 2.63 -9.84
C ALA A 26 -13.15 2.83 -8.45
N LEU A 27 -13.79 3.99 -8.21
CA LEU A 27 -14.51 4.26 -6.97
C LEU A 27 -15.70 3.32 -6.79
N ASP A 28 -16.48 3.08 -7.83
CA ASP A 28 -17.62 2.15 -7.79
C ASP A 28 -17.15 0.73 -7.47
N ALA A 29 -16.05 0.27 -8.09
CA ALA A 29 -15.47 -1.03 -7.81
C ALA A 29 -14.97 -1.15 -6.37
N ALA A 30 -14.31 -0.11 -5.85
CA ALA A 30 -13.83 -0.07 -4.46
C ALA A 30 -15.00 -0.09 -3.46
N HIS A 31 -16.03 0.74 -3.68
CA HIS A 31 -17.22 0.74 -2.82
C HIS A 31 -17.97 -0.59 -2.85
N LYS A 32 -18.04 -1.24 -4.00
CA LYS A 32 -18.63 -2.58 -4.13
C LYS A 32 -17.85 -3.65 -3.36
N ALA A 33 -16.53 -3.55 -3.32
CA ALA A 33 -15.65 -4.51 -2.63
C ALA A 33 -15.58 -4.26 -1.11
N ALA A 34 -15.69 -3.01 -0.65
CA ALA A 34 -15.48 -2.61 0.73
C ALA A 34 -16.28 -3.41 1.77
N PRO A 35 -17.59 -3.73 1.58
CA PRO A 35 -18.35 -4.50 2.57
C PRO A 35 -17.85 -5.93 2.78
N ALA A 36 -17.37 -6.58 1.74
CA ALA A 36 -16.79 -7.93 1.83
C ALA A 36 -15.40 -7.87 2.45
N TRP A 37 -14.56 -6.93 2.02
CA TRP A 37 -13.24 -6.70 2.56
C TRP A 37 -13.28 -6.38 4.05
N GLY A 38 -14.20 -5.51 4.49
CA GLY A 38 -14.37 -5.15 5.90
C GLY A 38 -14.77 -6.31 6.81
N LYS A 39 -15.25 -7.44 6.24
CA LYS A 39 -15.58 -8.66 7.00
C LYS A 39 -14.45 -9.68 7.06
N THR A 40 -13.34 -9.46 6.33
CA THR A 40 -12.17 -10.34 6.41
C THR A 40 -11.54 -10.27 7.79
N SER A 41 -11.08 -11.41 8.30
CA SER A 41 -10.42 -11.47 9.60
C SER A 41 -9.06 -10.77 9.59
N ALA A 42 -8.59 -10.32 10.76
CA ALA A 42 -7.23 -9.78 10.92
C ALA A 42 -6.16 -10.79 10.44
N ALA A 43 -6.37 -12.08 10.69
CA ALA A 43 -5.47 -13.14 10.25
C ALA A 43 -5.39 -13.24 8.71
N GLU A 44 -6.51 -13.16 8.03
CA GLU A 44 -6.59 -13.19 6.57
C GLU A 44 -5.88 -11.98 5.94
N ARG A 45 -6.19 -10.77 6.42
CA ARG A 45 -5.53 -9.54 5.97
C ARG A 45 -4.03 -9.57 6.22
N SER A 46 -3.60 -10.01 7.41
CA SER A 46 -2.19 -10.22 7.74
C SER A 46 -1.50 -11.16 6.74
N ASN A 47 -2.13 -12.31 6.42
CA ASN A 47 -1.56 -13.28 5.49
C ASN A 47 -1.42 -12.70 4.07
N ILE A 48 -2.37 -11.89 3.61
CA ILE A 48 -2.28 -11.20 2.32
C ILE A 48 -1.09 -10.25 2.29
N LEU A 49 -0.90 -9.43 3.34
CA LEU A 49 0.24 -8.52 3.43
C LEU A 49 1.58 -9.26 3.44
N LEU A 50 1.67 -10.40 4.13
CA LEU A 50 2.87 -11.24 4.12
C LEU A 50 3.16 -11.82 2.73
N GLN A 51 2.13 -12.23 1.98
CA GLN A 51 2.29 -12.70 0.62
C GLN A 51 2.74 -11.59 -0.33
N ILE A 52 2.22 -10.36 -0.16
CA ILE A 52 2.67 -9.20 -0.94
C ILE A 52 4.15 -8.92 -0.63
N ALA A 53 4.52 -8.86 0.64
CA ALA A 53 5.91 -8.67 1.07
C ALA A 53 6.86 -9.69 0.44
N GLN A 54 6.48 -10.98 0.49
CA GLN A 54 7.29 -12.05 -0.07
C GLN A 54 7.44 -11.92 -1.60
N ARG A 55 6.36 -11.61 -2.32
CA ARG A 55 6.42 -11.41 -3.77
C ARG A 55 7.28 -10.22 -4.17
N ILE A 56 7.27 -9.13 -3.42
CA ILE A 56 8.16 -7.99 -3.67
C ILE A 56 9.61 -8.41 -3.42
N GLU A 57 9.89 -9.13 -2.35
CA GLU A 57 11.23 -9.60 -2.01
C GLU A 57 11.78 -10.58 -3.04
N ASP A 58 10.96 -11.53 -3.52
CA ASP A 58 11.32 -12.50 -4.54
C ASP A 58 11.70 -11.86 -5.90
N ASN A 59 11.20 -10.63 -6.15
CA ASN A 59 11.45 -9.86 -7.38
C ASN A 59 12.21 -8.55 -7.11
N LEU A 60 12.94 -8.49 -6.01
CA LEU A 60 13.56 -7.26 -5.49
C LEU A 60 14.43 -6.56 -6.54
N GLU A 61 15.31 -7.29 -7.22
CA GLU A 61 16.24 -6.73 -8.21
C GLU A 61 15.49 -6.15 -9.42
N GLU A 62 14.51 -6.87 -9.94
CA GLU A 62 13.71 -6.43 -11.08
C GLU A 62 12.92 -5.16 -10.76
N ILE A 63 12.27 -5.13 -9.59
CA ILE A 63 11.51 -3.97 -9.12
C ILE A 63 12.43 -2.78 -8.87
N ALA A 64 13.62 -2.99 -8.29
CA ALA A 64 14.60 -1.92 -8.03
C ALA A 64 15.11 -1.29 -9.33
N VAL A 65 15.36 -2.09 -10.36
CA VAL A 65 15.76 -1.60 -11.68
C VAL A 65 14.61 -0.81 -12.33
N ALA A 66 13.37 -1.32 -12.26
CA ALA A 66 12.20 -0.61 -12.77
C ALA A 66 12.02 0.75 -12.08
N GLU A 67 12.12 0.80 -10.75
CA GLU A 67 12.05 2.04 -9.97
C GLU A 67 13.14 3.04 -10.38
N THR A 68 14.37 2.57 -10.63
CA THR A 68 15.46 3.40 -11.14
C THR A 68 15.12 4.01 -12.50
N TRP A 69 14.55 3.25 -13.41
CA TRP A 69 14.13 3.75 -14.72
C TRP A 69 13.01 4.80 -14.62
N GLU A 70 12.11 4.64 -13.62
CA GLU A 70 10.98 5.56 -13.39
C GLU A 70 11.43 6.89 -12.79
N ASN A 71 12.29 6.89 -11.78
CA ASN A 71 12.59 8.09 -10.98
C ASN A 71 14.02 8.60 -11.10
N GLY A 72 14.92 7.84 -11.74
CA GLY A 72 16.33 8.22 -11.92
C GLY A 72 17.23 8.01 -10.71
N LYS A 73 16.77 7.40 -9.61
CA LYS A 73 17.64 7.05 -8.47
C LYS A 73 18.70 6.05 -8.88
N ALA A 74 19.83 6.07 -8.19
CA ALA A 74 20.84 5.04 -8.35
C ALA A 74 20.31 3.67 -7.93
N VAL A 75 20.51 2.65 -8.76
CA VAL A 75 20.02 1.29 -8.49
C VAL A 75 20.50 0.74 -7.15
N ARG A 76 21.70 1.14 -6.68
CA ARG A 76 22.19 0.76 -5.34
C ARG A 76 21.27 1.25 -4.21
N GLU A 77 20.58 2.38 -4.40
CA GLU A 77 19.67 2.95 -3.40
C GLU A 77 18.32 2.27 -3.44
N THR A 78 17.79 2.01 -4.63
CA THR A 78 16.54 1.26 -4.77
C THR A 78 16.68 -0.17 -4.26
N LEU A 79 17.83 -0.84 -4.53
CA LEU A 79 18.15 -2.18 -4.00
C LEU A 79 18.34 -2.22 -2.48
N ALA A 80 19.06 -1.24 -1.93
CA ALA A 80 19.46 -1.29 -0.52
C ALA A 80 18.46 -0.62 0.44
N ALA A 81 17.59 0.25 -0.06
CA ALA A 81 16.68 1.03 0.78
C ALA A 81 15.22 0.94 0.32
N ASP A 82 14.88 1.43 -0.87
CA ASP A 82 13.47 1.67 -1.25
C ASP A 82 12.65 0.37 -1.24
N ILE A 83 13.13 -0.67 -1.90
CA ILE A 83 12.40 -1.94 -2.01
C ILE A 83 12.41 -2.71 -0.69
N PRO A 84 13.55 -2.86 0.02
CA PRO A 84 13.55 -3.50 1.34
C PRO A 84 12.64 -2.82 2.35
N LEU A 85 12.58 -1.47 2.37
CA LEU A 85 11.68 -0.73 3.26
C LEU A 85 10.21 -0.95 2.90
N ALA A 86 9.87 -1.08 1.61
CA ALA A 86 8.51 -1.42 1.20
C ALA A 86 8.12 -2.82 1.70
N VAL A 87 9.01 -3.81 1.58
CA VAL A 87 8.82 -5.17 2.12
C VAL A 87 8.60 -5.14 3.63
N ASP A 88 9.48 -4.42 4.35
CA ASP A 88 9.42 -4.32 5.81
C ASP A 88 8.11 -3.67 6.27
N HIS A 89 7.62 -2.65 5.58
CA HIS A 89 6.33 -2.01 5.86
C HIS A 89 5.15 -2.98 5.78
N PHE A 90 5.08 -3.78 4.72
CA PHE A 90 4.03 -4.81 4.62
C PHE A 90 4.13 -5.83 5.75
N ARG A 91 5.34 -6.27 6.12
CA ARG A 91 5.56 -7.19 7.25
C ARG A 91 5.19 -6.57 8.59
N TYR A 92 5.53 -5.31 8.80
CA TYR A 92 5.17 -4.57 10.01
C TYR A 92 3.66 -4.54 10.22
N PHE A 93 2.90 -4.06 9.21
CA PHE A 93 1.44 -3.95 9.33
C PHE A 93 0.73 -5.30 9.33
N ALA A 94 1.28 -6.32 8.69
CA ALA A 94 0.81 -7.70 8.82
C ALA A 94 0.89 -8.20 10.27
N SER A 95 1.91 -7.78 11.00
CA SER A 95 2.07 -8.10 12.42
C SER A 95 1.19 -7.21 13.30
N ALA A 96 1.17 -5.91 13.04
CA ALA A 96 0.46 -4.92 13.82
C ALA A 96 -1.05 -5.19 13.90
N ILE A 97 -1.68 -5.59 12.80
CA ILE A 97 -3.12 -5.87 12.79
C ILE A 97 -3.52 -7.03 13.69
N ARG A 98 -2.60 -7.99 13.96
CA ARG A 98 -2.86 -9.13 14.85
C ARG A 98 -2.85 -8.76 16.32
N THR A 99 -2.25 -7.63 16.66
CA THR A 99 -2.09 -7.13 18.04
C THR A 99 -2.87 -5.85 18.30
N GLN A 100 -3.64 -5.39 17.31
CA GLN A 100 -4.47 -4.21 17.47
C GLN A 100 -5.61 -4.49 18.47
N GLU A 101 -5.62 -3.74 19.56
CA GLU A 101 -6.61 -3.85 20.63
C GLU A 101 -7.51 -2.61 20.68
N GLY A 102 -8.71 -2.80 21.20
CA GLY A 102 -9.56 -1.70 21.63
C GLY A 102 -9.26 -1.29 23.08
N ARG A 103 -10.05 -0.37 23.60
CA ARG A 103 -9.98 0.05 25.00
C ARG A 103 -11.31 -0.16 25.68
N LEU A 104 -11.26 -0.47 26.97
CA LEU A 104 -12.40 -0.54 27.85
C LEU A 104 -12.15 0.37 29.06
N SER A 105 -13.14 1.14 29.46
CA SER A 105 -13.08 2.02 30.64
C SER A 105 -14.39 1.85 31.43
N GLN A 106 -14.29 1.65 32.73
CA GLN A 106 -15.43 1.76 33.62
C GLN A 106 -15.64 3.24 33.94
N ILE A 107 -16.85 3.75 33.69
CA ILE A 107 -17.21 5.14 33.94
C ILE A 107 -17.79 5.27 35.36
N ASP A 108 -18.66 4.33 35.73
CA ASP A 108 -19.25 4.18 37.06
C ASP A 108 -19.63 2.71 37.28
N ASP A 109 -20.35 2.39 38.38
CA ASP A 109 -20.68 1.03 38.75
C ASP A 109 -21.63 0.35 37.76
N ASP A 110 -22.40 1.12 36.97
CA ASP A 110 -23.42 0.62 36.07
C ASP A 110 -23.05 0.82 34.58
N THR A 111 -21.93 1.51 34.29
CA THR A 111 -21.61 1.98 32.93
C THR A 111 -20.19 1.62 32.53
N VAL A 112 -20.07 0.92 31.40
CA VAL A 112 -18.77 0.59 30.74
C VAL A 112 -18.75 1.20 29.36
N ALA A 113 -17.67 1.91 29.03
CA ALA A 113 -17.36 2.38 27.69
C ALA A 113 -16.27 1.52 27.05
N TYR A 114 -16.43 1.21 25.79
CA TYR A 114 -15.42 0.52 25.01
C TYR A 114 -15.21 1.21 23.66
N HIS A 115 -14.00 1.10 23.14
CA HIS A 115 -13.60 1.69 21.87
C HIS A 115 -13.19 0.61 20.88
N PHE A 116 -13.69 0.71 19.67
CA PHE A 116 -13.27 -0.09 18.52
C PHE A 116 -12.54 0.78 17.50
N HIS A 117 -11.63 0.18 16.76
CA HIS A 117 -11.09 0.75 15.56
C HIS A 117 -11.95 0.33 14.37
N GLU A 118 -12.43 1.31 13.62
CA GLU A 118 -13.22 1.08 12.42
C GLU A 118 -12.49 1.64 11.19
N PRO A 119 -12.62 1.00 10.01
CA PRO A 119 -12.00 1.51 8.80
C PRO A 119 -12.65 2.84 8.37
N LEU A 120 -11.83 3.75 7.80
CA LEU A 120 -12.33 4.99 7.20
C LEU A 120 -13.19 4.74 5.96
N GLY A 121 -13.06 3.56 5.33
CA GLY A 121 -13.74 3.18 4.10
C GLY A 121 -12.82 3.27 2.89
N VAL A 122 -13.38 3.67 1.74
CA VAL A 122 -12.62 3.83 0.51
C VAL A 122 -11.82 5.13 0.54
N VAL A 123 -10.52 5.02 0.25
CA VAL A 123 -9.59 6.16 0.21
C VAL A 123 -8.91 6.27 -1.15
N ALA A 124 -8.69 7.49 -1.60
CA ALA A 124 -7.87 7.76 -2.78
C ALA A 124 -6.41 7.98 -2.37
N GLN A 125 -5.50 7.39 -3.13
CA GLN A 125 -4.07 7.51 -2.89
C GLN A 125 -3.39 8.21 -4.06
N ILE A 126 -2.65 9.29 -3.77
CA ILE A 126 -1.82 9.99 -4.74
C ILE A 126 -0.37 9.76 -4.34
N ILE A 127 0.34 8.99 -5.17
CA ILE A 127 1.71 8.57 -4.88
C ILE A 127 2.69 9.57 -5.48
N PRO A 128 3.62 10.14 -4.67
CA PRO A 128 4.67 11.02 -5.17
C PRO A 128 5.73 10.25 -5.96
N TRP A 129 6.34 10.94 -6.92
CA TRP A 129 7.30 10.37 -7.85
C TRP A 129 8.66 10.00 -7.24
N ASN A 130 9.00 10.54 -6.09
CA ASN A 130 10.35 10.39 -5.51
C ASN A 130 10.60 9.06 -4.78
N PHE A 131 9.54 8.37 -4.34
CA PHE A 131 9.58 7.04 -3.71
C PHE A 131 8.34 6.23 -4.13
N PRO A 132 8.17 5.88 -5.39
CA PRO A 132 6.90 5.33 -5.91
C PRO A 132 6.41 4.12 -5.13
N ILE A 133 7.18 3.03 -5.09
CA ILE A 133 6.76 1.79 -4.42
C ILE A 133 6.67 1.93 -2.89
N LEU A 134 7.64 2.64 -2.29
CA LEU A 134 7.67 2.83 -0.84
C LEU A 134 6.46 3.65 -0.37
N MET A 135 6.12 4.73 -1.07
CA MET A 135 4.95 5.54 -0.74
C MET A 135 3.63 4.82 -1.01
N ALA A 136 3.59 3.93 -2.00
CA ALA A 136 2.46 3.03 -2.20
C ALA A 136 2.33 2.05 -1.02
N ALA A 137 3.42 1.41 -0.60
CA ALA A 137 3.43 0.52 0.56
C ALA A 137 2.95 1.22 1.84
N TRP A 138 3.38 2.47 2.08
CA TRP A 138 2.96 3.26 3.25
C TRP A 138 1.47 3.58 3.29
N LYS A 139 0.76 3.43 2.21
CA LYS A 139 -0.68 3.69 2.11
C LYS A 139 -1.51 2.42 1.93
N LEU A 140 -0.91 1.36 1.38
CA LEU A 140 -1.59 0.09 1.15
C LEU A 140 -1.49 -0.86 2.35
N ALA A 141 -0.37 -0.82 3.06
CA ALA A 141 -0.12 -1.73 4.18
C ALA A 141 -0.94 -1.39 5.44
N PRO A 142 -1.07 -0.10 5.89
CA PRO A 142 -1.94 0.25 7.02
C PRO A 142 -3.40 0.03 6.72
#